data_671789a71e7505d476131037f4144429
#
_entry.id   671789a71e7505d476131037f4144429
#
_cell.length_a   1.000
_cell.length_b   1.000
_cell.length_c   1.000
_cell.angle_alpha   90.00
_cell.angle_beta   90.00
_cell.angle_gamma   90.00
#
_symmetry.space_group_name_H-M   'P 1'
#
loop_
_entity.id
_entity.type
_entity.pdbx_description
1 polymer ?
#
loop_
_entity_poly.entity_id
_entity_poly.type
_entity_poly.pdbx_seq_one_letter_code
_entity_poly.pdbx_strand_id
1 'polypeptide(L)'
;MSKVTIPAGYKTPLSTYEMQRAIEFIKSNFQVNLGQALNLRRVSAPLFVEENSGLNDNLNGVERPVSFDIPDVGAQGQVVHSLAKWKRLALKRYDFKPGKGLFTDMNAIRRDEEVDNLHSVYVDQWDWEKVIERRDRNVAYLEQTVRAIVGAVVETNDALQIAFPSLHTKLDREVFFVTTQELEDRWPDYTPKQREDAICKEHHTVFLMQIGDDLKRSGKPHDGRAPDYDDWSLNGDILMYNPVLDRAFEISSMGIRVDEISMRYQLKKRGCEERSKLPFHKMLLEGQLPLTIGGGIGQSRLCMLMIGTCHIGEVQASQWDKGTVDACEKAGVLLL
;
A
#
# COMPACT_ATOMS: atom_id res chain seq x y z
N MET A 1 3.34 -10.77 -25.38
CA MET A 1 3.36 -12.01 -24.57
C MET A 1 2.71 -11.66 -23.24
N SER A 2 1.88 -12.53 -22.68
CA SER A 2 1.29 -12.31 -21.34
C SER A 2 2.40 -12.17 -20.30
N LYS A 3 2.25 -11.20 -19.38
CA LYS A 3 3.16 -11.01 -18.23
C LYS A 3 2.79 -11.93 -17.04
N VAL A 4 1.79 -12.80 -17.24
CA VAL A 4 1.27 -13.69 -16.20
C VAL A 4 2.11 -14.95 -16.12
N THR A 5 2.47 -15.31 -14.89
CA THR A 5 3.15 -16.56 -14.53
C THR A 5 2.19 -17.43 -13.73
N ILE A 6 1.90 -18.64 -14.21
CA ILE A 6 1.14 -19.62 -13.46
C ILE A 6 2.09 -20.74 -13.05
N PRO A 7 2.27 -20.98 -11.73
CA PRO A 7 3.16 -22.03 -11.27
C PRO A 7 2.75 -23.41 -11.76
N ALA A 8 3.72 -24.26 -12.07
CA ALA A 8 3.45 -25.63 -12.53
C ALA A 8 2.64 -26.41 -11.48
N GLY A 9 1.53 -27.00 -11.91
CA GLY A 9 0.64 -27.76 -11.02
C GLY A 9 -0.23 -26.90 -10.10
N TYR A 10 -0.23 -25.58 -10.24
CA TYR A 10 -1.13 -24.70 -9.49
C TYR A 10 -2.60 -25.08 -9.72
N LYS A 11 -3.37 -25.03 -8.63
CA LYS A 11 -4.84 -25.15 -8.65
C LYS A 11 -5.39 -24.10 -7.70
N THR A 12 -6.44 -23.39 -8.15
CA THR A 12 -7.19 -22.47 -7.31
C THR A 12 -7.68 -23.23 -6.05
N PRO A 13 -7.36 -22.71 -4.84
CA PRO A 13 -7.55 -23.47 -3.59
C PRO A 13 -9.00 -23.64 -3.15
N LEU A 14 -9.89 -22.80 -3.64
CA LEU A 14 -11.31 -22.75 -3.26
C LEU A 14 -12.21 -22.74 -4.50
N SER A 15 -13.44 -23.24 -4.37
CA SER A 15 -14.49 -22.99 -5.36
C SER A 15 -14.84 -21.50 -5.43
N THR A 16 -15.42 -21.03 -6.54
CA THR A 16 -15.78 -19.60 -6.71
C THR A 16 -16.66 -19.07 -5.57
N TYR A 17 -17.62 -19.88 -5.12
CA TYR A 17 -18.48 -19.47 -4.00
C TYR A 17 -17.72 -19.37 -2.69
N GLU A 18 -16.87 -20.35 -2.37
CA GLU A 18 -16.02 -20.32 -1.17
C GLU A 18 -14.98 -19.18 -1.24
N MET A 19 -14.47 -18.87 -2.43
CA MET A 19 -13.60 -17.71 -2.66
C MET A 19 -14.27 -16.42 -2.21
N GLN A 20 -15.52 -16.17 -2.62
CA GLN A 20 -16.28 -14.98 -2.20
C GLN A 20 -16.49 -14.95 -0.69
N ARG A 21 -16.79 -16.09 -0.07
CA ARG A 21 -16.92 -16.20 1.39
C ARG A 21 -15.60 -15.92 2.12
N ALA A 22 -14.49 -16.41 1.58
CA ALA A 22 -13.16 -16.18 2.17
C ALA A 22 -12.75 -14.69 2.04
N ILE A 23 -13.03 -14.06 0.90
CA ILE A 23 -12.80 -12.62 0.70
C ILE A 23 -13.62 -11.79 1.70
N GLU A 24 -14.91 -12.09 1.83
CA GLU A 24 -15.80 -11.43 2.83
C GLU A 24 -15.26 -11.60 4.25
N PHE A 25 -14.87 -12.83 4.61
CA PHE A 25 -14.32 -13.16 5.93
C PHE A 25 -13.04 -12.33 6.21
N ILE A 26 -12.08 -12.33 5.28
CA ILE A 26 -10.82 -11.58 5.43
C ILE A 26 -11.12 -10.09 5.60
N LYS A 27 -11.91 -9.51 4.69
CA LYS A 27 -12.19 -8.06 4.70
C LYS A 27 -12.90 -7.64 5.98
N SER A 28 -13.88 -8.42 6.44
CA SER A 28 -14.63 -8.11 7.66
C SER A 28 -13.79 -8.23 8.93
N ASN A 29 -12.97 -9.27 9.05
CA ASN A 29 -12.16 -9.49 10.25
C ASN A 29 -10.95 -8.53 10.29
N PHE A 30 -10.24 -8.37 9.16
CA PHE A 30 -9.05 -7.53 9.15
C PHE A 30 -9.34 -6.07 9.50
N GLN A 31 -10.42 -5.49 8.97
CA GLN A 31 -10.76 -4.10 9.31
C GLN A 31 -11.04 -3.90 10.81
N VAL A 32 -11.58 -4.92 11.48
CA VAL A 32 -11.80 -4.88 12.95
C VAL A 32 -10.46 -4.98 13.68
N ASN A 33 -9.64 -5.96 13.32
CA ASN A 33 -8.31 -6.17 13.92
C ASN A 33 -7.41 -4.96 13.74
N LEU A 34 -7.35 -4.37 12.53
CA LEU A 34 -6.59 -3.16 12.23
C LEU A 34 -7.11 -1.96 13.04
N GLY A 35 -8.44 -1.79 13.09
CA GLY A 35 -9.07 -0.71 13.84
C GLY A 35 -8.78 -0.77 15.34
N GLN A 36 -8.70 -1.97 15.90
CA GLN A 36 -8.35 -2.19 17.31
C GLN A 36 -6.84 -1.99 17.54
N ALA A 37 -5.99 -2.59 16.71
CA ALA A 37 -4.52 -2.53 16.84
C ALA A 37 -3.98 -1.09 16.81
N LEU A 38 -4.54 -0.23 15.97
CA LEU A 38 -4.06 1.13 15.76
C LEU A 38 -4.98 2.22 16.36
N ASN A 39 -6.10 1.86 17.00
CA ASN A 39 -7.11 2.79 17.51
C ASN A 39 -7.71 3.67 16.41
N LEU A 40 -8.22 3.03 15.34
CA LEU A 40 -8.80 3.71 14.19
C LEU A 40 -10.33 3.64 14.18
N ARG A 41 -10.94 4.63 13.52
CA ARG A 41 -12.38 4.64 13.22
C ARG A 41 -12.59 4.69 11.71
N ARG A 42 -13.51 3.88 11.21
CA ARG A 42 -13.90 3.93 9.81
C ARG A 42 -14.62 5.23 9.50
N VAL A 43 -14.23 5.89 8.40
CA VAL A 43 -14.85 7.14 7.93
C VAL A 43 -15.25 7.02 6.46
N SER A 44 -16.18 7.87 6.04
CA SER A 44 -16.48 8.06 4.61
C SER A 44 -15.35 8.85 3.93
N ALA A 45 -14.97 8.44 2.74
CA ALA A 45 -13.92 9.08 1.95
C ALA A 45 -14.36 9.32 0.50
N PRO A 46 -13.78 10.29 -0.21
CA PRO A 46 -14.12 10.56 -1.59
C PRO A 46 -13.51 9.52 -2.53
N LEU A 47 -14.22 9.23 -3.62
CA LEU A 47 -13.68 8.48 -4.77
C LEU A 47 -12.79 9.37 -5.65
N PHE A 48 -13.03 10.68 -5.65
CA PHE A 48 -12.32 11.66 -6.45
C PHE A 48 -12.10 12.96 -5.66
N VAL A 49 -11.12 13.73 -6.08
CA VAL A 49 -10.78 15.04 -5.49
C VAL A 49 -10.69 16.08 -6.61
N GLU A 50 -10.78 17.35 -6.25
CA GLU A 50 -10.56 18.43 -7.19
C GLU A 50 -9.09 18.47 -7.64
N GLU A 51 -8.85 18.64 -8.93
CA GLU A 51 -7.53 18.60 -9.56
C GLU A 51 -6.50 19.52 -8.89
N ASN A 52 -6.88 20.79 -8.63
CA ASN A 52 -5.99 21.79 -8.07
C ASN A 52 -5.91 21.82 -6.54
N SER A 53 -6.54 20.86 -5.86
CA SER A 53 -6.54 20.78 -4.39
C SER A 53 -5.18 20.39 -3.80
N GLY A 54 -4.34 19.74 -4.59
CA GLY A 54 -3.09 19.10 -4.13
C GLY A 54 -3.32 17.82 -3.33
N LEU A 55 -4.55 17.27 -3.32
CA LEU A 55 -4.90 16.10 -2.51
C LEU A 55 -4.66 14.78 -3.23
N ASN A 56 -4.69 14.74 -4.58
CA ASN A 56 -4.41 13.51 -5.29
C ASN A 56 -2.94 13.12 -5.19
N ASP A 57 -2.67 11.83 -5.28
CA ASP A 57 -1.32 11.29 -5.32
C ASP A 57 -0.82 11.29 -6.77
N ASN A 58 0.38 11.81 -6.98
CA ASN A 58 1.01 11.79 -8.30
C ASN A 58 1.90 10.56 -8.50
N LEU A 59 1.86 9.60 -7.57
CA LEU A 59 2.70 8.39 -7.58
C LEU A 59 4.17 8.73 -7.87
N ASN A 60 4.71 8.21 -8.98
CA ASN A 60 6.08 8.54 -9.42
C ASN A 60 6.16 9.86 -10.22
N GLY A 61 5.01 10.51 -10.48
CA GLY A 61 4.93 11.80 -11.17
C GLY A 61 4.71 11.71 -12.69
N VAL A 62 4.56 10.51 -13.21
CA VAL A 62 4.33 10.24 -14.65
C VAL A 62 2.95 9.64 -14.93
N GLU A 63 2.32 9.05 -13.93
CA GLU A 63 1.02 8.42 -14.03
C GLU A 63 -0.09 9.47 -14.14
N ARG A 64 -1.00 9.24 -15.08
CA ARG A 64 -2.09 10.17 -15.39
C ARG A 64 -3.35 9.76 -14.63
N PRO A 65 -3.99 10.67 -13.88
CA PRO A 65 -5.28 10.38 -13.25
C PRO A 65 -6.40 10.23 -14.29
N VAL A 66 -7.47 9.56 -13.93
CA VAL A 66 -8.74 9.61 -14.65
C VAL A 66 -9.45 10.88 -14.24
N SER A 67 -9.57 11.84 -15.17
CA SER A 67 -10.17 13.14 -14.95
C SER A 67 -11.54 13.26 -15.65
N PHE A 68 -12.43 14.04 -15.06
CA PHE A 68 -13.77 14.32 -15.58
C PHE A 68 -14.24 15.71 -15.12
N ASP A 69 -15.13 16.31 -15.87
CA ASP A 69 -15.76 17.59 -15.51
C ASP A 69 -16.90 17.40 -14.51
N ILE A 70 -17.08 18.38 -13.62
CA ILE A 70 -18.17 18.45 -12.65
C ILE A 70 -18.92 19.76 -12.89
N PRO A 71 -19.91 19.80 -13.82
CA PRO A 71 -20.53 21.05 -14.28
C PRO A 71 -21.12 21.90 -13.16
N ASP A 72 -21.86 21.29 -12.23
CA ASP A 72 -22.52 22.02 -11.12
C ASP A 72 -21.53 22.60 -10.09
N VAL A 73 -20.31 22.07 -10.05
CA VAL A 73 -19.24 22.59 -9.17
C VAL A 73 -18.32 23.56 -9.91
N GLY A 74 -18.32 23.52 -11.24
CA GLY A 74 -17.43 24.31 -12.08
C GLY A 74 -15.96 23.92 -11.94
N ALA A 75 -15.67 22.64 -11.66
CA ALA A 75 -14.34 22.12 -11.40
C ALA A 75 -14.04 20.82 -12.18
N GLN A 76 -12.77 20.48 -12.26
CA GLN A 76 -12.31 19.17 -12.74
C GLN A 76 -12.09 18.23 -11.55
N GLY A 77 -12.70 17.04 -11.61
CA GLY A 77 -12.50 15.95 -10.68
C GLY A 77 -11.43 14.97 -11.18
N GLN A 78 -10.67 14.42 -10.27
CA GLN A 78 -9.71 13.34 -10.54
C GLN A 78 -10.01 12.15 -9.62
N VAL A 79 -10.24 10.96 -10.20
CA VAL A 79 -10.30 9.72 -9.42
C VAL A 79 -8.96 9.56 -8.69
N VAL A 80 -9.02 9.25 -7.41
CA VAL A 80 -7.82 9.19 -6.57
C VAL A 80 -6.88 8.06 -7.01
N HIS A 81 -5.57 8.29 -6.90
CA HIS A 81 -4.54 7.24 -6.93
C HIS A 81 -4.22 6.72 -5.54
N SER A 82 -4.34 7.57 -4.53
CA SER A 82 -4.33 7.23 -3.10
C SER A 82 -5.02 8.34 -2.30
N LEU A 83 -5.37 8.06 -1.04
CA LEU A 83 -5.95 9.04 -0.12
C LEU A 83 -4.93 9.57 0.92
N ALA A 84 -3.62 9.38 0.69
CA ALA A 84 -2.57 9.72 1.66
C ALA A 84 -2.69 11.15 2.18
N LYS A 85 -2.83 12.13 1.29
CA LYS A 85 -2.96 13.54 1.67
C LYS A 85 -4.35 13.90 2.19
N TRP A 86 -5.39 13.33 1.59
CA TRP A 86 -6.77 13.57 2.03
C TRP A 86 -7.01 13.11 3.47
N LYS A 87 -6.51 11.92 3.87
CA LYS A 87 -6.66 11.38 5.22
C LYS A 87 -6.13 12.35 6.29
N ARG A 88 -4.94 12.93 6.05
CA ARG A 88 -4.35 13.90 6.98
C ARG A 88 -5.22 15.16 7.12
N LEU A 89 -5.78 15.67 6.00
CA LEU A 89 -6.73 16.77 6.01
C LEU A 89 -8.03 16.41 6.75
N ALA A 90 -8.53 15.18 6.54
CA ALA A 90 -9.73 14.68 7.21
C ALA A 90 -9.54 14.58 8.73
N LEU A 91 -8.39 14.12 9.22
CA LEU A 91 -8.07 14.10 10.65
C LEU A 91 -8.17 15.48 11.30
N LYS A 92 -7.67 16.54 10.60
CA LYS A 92 -7.86 17.92 11.04
C LYS A 92 -9.34 18.33 11.04
N ARG A 93 -10.03 18.09 9.92
CA ARG A 93 -11.45 18.52 9.77
C ARG A 93 -12.39 17.84 10.75
N TYR A 94 -12.12 16.60 11.11
CA TYR A 94 -12.91 15.80 12.03
C TYR A 94 -12.42 15.86 13.48
N ASP A 95 -11.43 16.73 13.75
CA ASP A 95 -10.87 16.98 15.10
C ASP A 95 -10.34 15.72 15.82
N PHE A 96 -9.67 14.83 15.10
CA PHE A 96 -9.02 13.67 15.70
C PHE A 96 -7.85 14.09 16.57
N LYS A 97 -7.75 13.51 17.76
CA LYS A 97 -6.71 13.84 18.76
C LYS A 97 -5.53 12.87 18.69
N PRO A 98 -4.35 13.24 19.24
CA PRO A 98 -3.20 12.34 19.29
C PRO A 98 -3.55 10.94 19.81
N GLY A 99 -2.96 9.92 19.19
CA GLY A 99 -3.23 8.51 19.50
C GLY A 99 -4.49 7.93 18.88
N LYS A 100 -5.33 8.73 18.18
CA LYS A 100 -6.51 8.30 17.45
C LYS A 100 -6.33 8.48 15.94
N GLY A 101 -6.97 7.63 15.17
CA GLY A 101 -6.89 7.69 13.72
C GLY A 101 -8.16 7.26 13.00
N LEU A 102 -8.10 7.33 11.70
CA LEU A 102 -9.15 6.89 10.80
C LEU A 102 -8.64 5.80 9.84
N PHE A 103 -9.56 5.02 9.30
CA PHE A 103 -9.34 4.24 8.10
C PHE A 103 -10.58 4.33 7.20
N THR A 104 -10.39 4.00 5.93
CA THR A 104 -11.47 3.98 4.95
C THR A 104 -11.18 2.92 3.88
N ASP A 105 -12.24 2.48 3.20
CA ASP A 105 -12.09 1.70 1.97
C ASP A 105 -11.79 2.69 0.83
N MET A 106 -10.56 2.66 0.33
CA MET A 106 -10.15 3.42 -0.85
C MET A 106 -10.32 2.57 -2.09
N ASN A 107 -10.93 3.14 -3.11
CA ASN A 107 -10.99 2.60 -4.46
C ASN A 107 -10.29 3.57 -5.40
N ALA A 108 -9.31 3.10 -6.14
CA ALA A 108 -8.51 3.89 -7.06
C ALA A 108 -8.48 3.28 -8.45
N ILE A 109 -8.25 4.13 -9.46
CA ILE A 109 -7.99 3.72 -10.83
C ILE A 109 -6.61 4.22 -11.21
N ARG A 110 -5.67 3.31 -11.42
CA ARG A 110 -4.33 3.58 -11.94
C ARG A 110 -4.29 3.19 -13.40
N ARG A 111 -4.75 4.10 -14.26
CA ARG A 111 -4.98 3.83 -15.68
C ARG A 111 -3.75 3.45 -16.48
N ASP A 112 -2.56 3.85 -16.02
CA ASP A 112 -1.28 3.58 -16.66
C ASP A 112 -0.54 2.38 -16.01
N GLU A 113 -1.21 1.62 -15.12
CA GLU A 113 -0.63 0.45 -14.45
C GLU A 113 -0.35 -0.68 -15.43
N GLU A 114 0.83 -1.29 -15.30
CA GLU A 114 1.15 -2.52 -16.02
C GLU A 114 0.55 -3.72 -15.30
N VAL A 115 -0.46 -4.33 -15.91
CA VAL A 115 -1.15 -5.50 -15.34
C VAL A 115 -0.27 -6.76 -15.39
N ASP A 116 -0.23 -7.48 -14.28
CA ASP A 116 0.46 -8.76 -14.12
C ASP A 116 -0.24 -9.62 -13.05
N ASN A 117 0.44 -10.61 -12.47
CA ASN A 117 -0.12 -11.43 -11.39
C ASN A 117 -0.55 -10.62 -10.16
N LEU A 118 0.09 -9.49 -9.89
CA LEU A 118 -0.05 -8.71 -8.65
C LEU A 118 -0.68 -7.35 -8.85
N HIS A 119 -0.68 -6.82 -10.08
CA HIS A 119 -1.09 -5.47 -10.42
C HIS A 119 -2.32 -5.46 -11.29
N SER A 120 -3.27 -4.60 -10.94
CA SER A 120 -4.51 -4.33 -11.64
C SER A 120 -4.69 -2.83 -11.80
N VAL A 121 -5.39 -2.39 -12.83
CA VAL A 121 -5.78 -0.97 -12.99
C VAL A 121 -6.72 -0.51 -11.88
N TYR A 122 -7.46 -1.43 -11.25
CA TYR A 122 -8.26 -1.17 -10.07
C TYR A 122 -7.47 -1.51 -8.80
N VAL A 123 -7.39 -0.56 -7.88
CA VAL A 123 -6.69 -0.72 -6.60
C VAL A 123 -7.66 -0.49 -5.46
N ASP A 124 -7.75 -1.46 -4.55
CA ASP A 124 -8.53 -1.39 -3.31
C ASP A 124 -7.61 -1.47 -2.09
N GLN A 125 -7.76 -0.52 -1.16
CA GLN A 125 -6.93 -0.47 0.05
C GLN A 125 -7.79 -0.16 1.29
N TRP A 126 -7.37 -0.68 2.45
CA TRP A 126 -7.65 -0.01 3.72
C TRP A 126 -6.62 1.10 3.86
N ASP A 127 -7.05 2.30 3.55
CA ASP A 127 -6.25 3.51 3.71
C ASP A 127 -6.44 4.05 5.13
N TRP A 128 -5.36 4.11 5.90
CA TRP A 128 -5.41 4.51 7.31
C TRP A 128 -4.45 5.67 7.61
N GLU A 129 -4.78 6.44 8.66
CA GLU A 129 -3.96 7.57 9.13
C GLU A 129 -4.25 7.82 10.60
N LYS A 130 -3.21 8.07 11.42
CA LYS A 130 -3.30 8.29 12.86
C LYS A 130 -2.54 9.54 13.26
N VAL A 131 -3.14 10.37 14.12
CA VAL A 131 -2.48 11.55 14.71
C VAL A 131 -1.43 11.12 15.71
N ILE A 132 -0.23 11.69 15.61
CA ILE A 132 0.90 11.45 16.49
C ILE A 132 1.42 12.76 17.08
N GLU A 133 2.24 12.67 18.11
CA GLU A 133 2.96 13.80 18.67
C GLU A 133 4.37 13.92 18.06
N ARG A 134 5.02 15.07 18.25
CA ARG A 134 6.37 15.28 17.71
C ARG A 134 7.39 14.29 18.27
N ARG A 135 7.23 13.85 19.52
CA ARG A 135 8.08 12.84 20.16
C ARG A 135 7.98 11.44 19.50
N ASP A 136 6.87 11.18 18.80
CA ASP A 136 6.60 9.90 18.14
C ASP A 136 7.23 9.82 16.72
N ARG A 137 7.81 10.93 16.22
CA ARG A 137 8.52 10.96 14.95
C ARG A 137 9.90 10.31 15.05
N ASN A 138 9.93 9.00 15.16
CA ASN A 138 11.16 8.22 15.25
C ASN A 138 10.96 6.78 14.76
N VAL A 139 12.07 6.08 14.52
CA VAL A 139 12.07 4.71 14.00
C VAL A 139 11.39 3.74 14.98
N ALA A 140 11.58 3.89 16.28
CA ALA A 140 10.99 2.98 17.28
C ALA A 140 9.45 3.00 17.23
N TYR A 141 8.84 4.17 17.06
CA TYR A 141 7.38 4.30 16.92
C TYR A 141 6.89 3.72 15.59
N LEU A 142 7.65 3.93 14.50
CA LEU A 142 7.37 3.32 13.20
C LEU A 142 7.38 1.79 13.31
N GLU A 143 8.44 1.20 13.88
CA GLU A 143 8.55 -0.25 14.09
C GLU A 143 7.42 -0.81 14.97
N GLN A 144 7.07 -0.13 16.06
CA GLN A 144 5.94 -0.55 16.91
C GLN A 144 4.64 -0.60 16.11
N THR A 145 4.40 0.40 15.25
CA THR A 145 3.20 0.45 14.42
C THR A 145 3.19 -0.69 13.38
N VAL A 146 4.33 -0.97 12.77
CA VAL A 146 4.48 -2.10 11.83
C VAL A 146 4.17 -3.44 12.51
N ARG A 147 4.74 -3.68 13.71
CA ARG A 147 4.45 -4.91 14.47
C ARG A 147 2.98 -5.06 14.81
N ALA A 148 2.29 -3.95 15.11
CA ALA A 148 0.84 -3.97 15.37
C ALA A 148 0.02 -4.34 14.12
N ILE A 149 0.40 -3.82 12.95
CA ILE A 149 -0.25 -4.16 11.66
C ILE A 149 -0.02 -5.63 11.31
N VAL A 150 1.23 -6.09 11.38
CA VAL A 150 1.58 -7.50 11.11
C VAL A 150 0.85 -8.43 12.09
N GLY A 151 0.72 -8.03 13.35
CA GLY A 151 -0.11 -8.75 14.34
C GLY A 151 -1.54 -8.93 13.86
N ALA A 152 -2.20 -7.86 13.40
CA ALA A 152 -3.56 -7.90 12.88
C ALA A 152 -3.69 -8.77 11.61
N VAL A 153 -2.67 -8.74 10.73
CA VAL A 153 -2.60 -9.61 9.54
C VAL A 153 -2.56 -11.07 9.95
N VAL A 154 -1.65 -11.45 10.85
CA VAL A 154 -1.48 -12.85 11.29
C VAL A 154 -2.72 -13.36 12.01
N GLU A 155 -3.32 -12.55 12.91
CA GLU A 155 -4.56 -12.91 13.61
C GLU A 155 -5.72 -13.16 12.64
N THR A 156 -5.83 -12.35 11.59
CA THR A 156 -6.84 -12.54 10.55
C THR A 156 -6.59 -13.84 9.77
N ASN A 157 -5.32 -14.10 9.41
CA ASN A 157 -4.95 -15.34 8.72
C ASN A 157 -5.22 -16.58 9.58
N ASP A 158 -4.86 -16.57 10.86
CA ASP A 158 -5.11 -17.69 11.77
C ASP A 158 -6.62 -17.99 11.89
N ALA A 159 -7.45 -16.94 12.00
CA ALA A 159 -8.91 -17.08 12.01
C ALA A 159 -9.44 -17.64 10.67
N LEU A 160 -8.85 -17.21 9.53
CA LEU A 160 -9.22 -17.71 8.20
C LEU A 160 -8.92 -19.21 8.07
N GLN A 161 -7.74 -19.68 8.53
CA GLN A 161 -7.36 -21.10 8.48
C GLN A 161 -8.31 -21.98 9.30
N ILE A 162 -8.86 -21.46 10.39
CA ILE A 162 -9.89 -22.16 11.18
C ILE A 162 -11.22 -22.22 10.42
N ALA A 163 -11.64 -21.12 9.80
CA ALA A 163 -12.90 -21.04 9.06
C ALA A 163 -12.87 -21.82 7.72
N PHE A 164 -11.68 -21.94 7.11
CA PHE A 164 -11.45 -22.61 5.82
C PHE A 164 -10.28 -23.61 5.96
N PRO A 165 -10.51 -24.82 6.52
CA PRO A 165 -9.43 -25.78 6.85
C PRO A 165 -8.66 -26.32 5.63
N SER A 166 -9.14 -26.09 4.40
CA SER A 166 -8.43 -26.44 3.17
C SER A 166 -7.31 -25.45 2.82
N LEU A 167 -7.27 -24.27 3.45
CA LEU A 167 -6.20 -23.30 3.29
C LEU A 167 -5.06 -23.61 4.27
N HIS A 168 -3.82 -23.36 3.84
CA HIS A 168 -2.63 -23.73 4.62
C HIS A 168 -1.56 -22.63 4.64
N THR A 169 -1.92 -21.39 4.32
CA THR A 169 -0.99 -20.26 4.33
C THR A 169 -0.55 -19.95 5.75
N LYS A 170 0.76 -19.94 5.98
CA LYS A 170 1.38 -19.54 7.24
C LYS A 170 2.06 -18.20 7.06
N LEU A 171 1.82 -17.28 7.99
CA LEU A 171 2.43 -15.95 8.00
C LEU A 171 3.21 -15.76 9.30
N ASP A 172 4.43 -15.24 9.20
CA ASP A 172 5.29 -15.04 10.36
C ASP A 172 4.96 -13.70 11.03
N ARG A 173 4.78 -13.74 12.35
CA ARG A 173 4.51 -12.54 13.18
C ARG A 173 5.79 -11.72 13.44
N GLU A 174 6.94 -12.36 13.42
CA GLU A 174 8.22 -11.69 13.64
C GLU A 174 8.61 -10.89 12.41
N VAL A 175 8.89 -9.60 12.60
CA VAL A 175 9.24 -8.68 11.51
C VAL A 175 10.74 -8.42 11.53
N PHE A 176 11.39 -8.69 10.43
CA PHE A 176 12.78 -8.29 10.19
C PHE A 176 12.82 -6.87 9.62
N PHE A 177 13.52 -5.98 10.30
CA PHE A 177 13.66 -4.58 9.89
C PHE A 177 15.00 -4.38 9.19
N VAL A 178 14.99 -3.80 8.00
CA VAL A 178 16.19 -3.54 7.20
C VAL A 178 15.99 -2.28 6.37
N THR A 179 17.07 -1.51 6.19
CA THR A 179 17.05 -0.33 5.32
C THR A 179 17.38 -0.70 3.88
N THR A 180 16.93 0.11 2.94
CA THR A 180 17.28 -0.02 1.52
C THR A 180 18.79 0.05 1.29
N GLN A 181 19.52 0.85 2.11
CA GLN A 181 20.98 0.95 2.03
C GLN A 181 21.66 -0.36 2.48
N GLU A 182 21.20 -0.97 3.57
CA GLU A 182 21.75 -2.28 4.02
C GLU A 182 21.54 -3.36 2.97
N LEU A 183 20.41 -3.35 2.24
CA LEU A 183 20.19 -4.29 1.13
C LEU A 183 21.12 -4.01 -0.06
N GLU A 184 21.37 -2.74 -0.39
CA GLU A 184 22.34 -2.40 -1.43
C GLU A 184 23.76 -2.82 -1.05
N ASP A 185 24.15 -2.59 0.20
CA ASP A 185 25.48 -2.97 0.71
C ASP A 185 25.67 -4.50 0.72
N ARG A 186 24.61 -5.25 1.05
CA ARG A 186 24.63 -6.71 1.08
C ARG A 186 24.62 -7.35 -0.31
N TRP A 187 23.82 -6.83 -1.23
CA TRP A 187 23.70 -7.32 -2.60
C TRP A 187 23.83 -6.20 -3.64
N PRO A 188 25.05 -5.66 -3.81
CA PRO A 188 25.28 -4.48 -4.64
C PRO A 188 24.91 -4.68 -6.12
N ASP A 189 25.02 -5.90 -6.63
CA ASP A 189 24.78 -6.20 -8.03
C ASP A 189 23.34 -6.67 -8.32
N TYR A 190 22.49 -6.82 -7.27
CA TYR A 190 21.08 -7.15 -7.43
C TYR A 190 20.26 -5.92 -7.76
N THR A 191 19.22 -6.11 -8.57
CA THR A 191 18.17 -5.10 -8.72
C THR A 191 17.39 -4.94 -7.42
N PRO A 192 16.67 -3.81 -7.21
CA PRO A 192 15.82 -3.63 -6.03
C PRO A 192 14.89 -4.81 -5.77
N LYS A 193 14.18 -5.31 -6.78
CA LYS A 193 13.27 -6.46 -6.65
C LYS A 193 13.98 -7.77 -6.30
N GLN A 194 15.17 -8.01 -6.83
CA GLN A 194 15.98 -9.17 -6.44
C GLN A 194 16.44 -9.08 -4.98
N ARG A 195 16.72 -7.88 -4.45
CA ARG A 195 17.05 -7.67 -3.04
C ARG A 195 15.84 -7.96 -2.15
N GLU A 196 14.66 -7.48 -2.54
CA GLU A 196 13.41 -7.78 -1.83
C GLU A 196 13.11 -9.29 -1.81
N ASP A 197 13.22 -9.97 -2.96
CA ASP A 197 13.01 -11.42 -3.06
C ASP A 197 13.99 -12.18 -2.16
N ALA A 198 15.27 -11.81 -2.18
CA ALA A 198 16.31 -12.46 -1.39
C ALA A 198 16.07 -12.31 0.12
N ILE A 199 15.77 -11.10 0.60
CA ILE A 199 15.55 -10.87 2.04
C ILE A 199 14.26 -11.52 2.52
N CYS A 200 13.19 -11.51 1.72
CA CYS A 200 11.92 -12.16 2.07
C CYS A 200 12.02 -13.69 2.08
N LYS A 201 12.88 -14.30 1.28
CA LYS A 201 13.17 -15.73 1.37
C LYS A 201 13.87 -16.12 2.68
N GLU A 202 14.66 -15.21 3.25
CA GLU A 202 15.38 -15.47 4.51
C GLU A 202 14.49 -15.23 5.75
N HIS A 203 13.66 -14.18 5.73
CA HIS A 203 12.96 -13.68 6.91
C HIS A 203 11.43 -13.72 6.83
N HIS A 204 10.86 -14.11 5.69
CA HIS A 204 9.42 -14.22 5.37
C HIS A 204 8.59 -12.96 5.61
N THR A 205 8.74 -12.25 6.72
CA THR A 205 8.08 -10.96 6.99
C THR A 205 9.15 -9.88 7.22
N VAL A 206 9.19 -8.90 6.33
CA VAL A 206 10.22 -7.86 6.30
C VAL A 206 9.56 -6.49 6.28
N PHE A 207 10.12 -5.53 7.02
CA PHE A 207 9.83 -4.14 6.83
C PHE A 207 11.07 -3.44 6.21
N LEU A 208 10.95 -3.10 4.94
CA LEU A 208 11.99 -2.44 4.16
C LEU A 208 11.88 -0.93 4.36
N MET A 209 12.85 -0.33 5.05
CA MET A 209 12.83 1.07 5.48
C MET A 209 13.61 2.00 4.55
N GLN A 210 13.28 3.31 4.66
CA GLN A 210 14.00 4.43 4.06
C GLN A 210 14.00 4.36 2.53
N ILE A 211 12.79 4.32 1.97
CA ILE A 211 12.57 4.31 0.52
C ILE A 211 12.32 5.74 0.05
N GLY A 212 13.00 6.16 -1.02
CA GLY A 212 12.77 7.43 -1.70
C GLY A 212 14.00 8.29 -1.88
N ASP A 213 14.99 8.26 -0.99
CA ASP A 213 16.26 8.97 -1.19
C ASP A 213 17.27 8.13 -1.98
N ASP A 214 18.31 8.78 -2.50
CA ASP A 214 19.33 8.11 -3.30
C ASP A 214 20.23 7.26 -2.41
N LEU A 215 20.49 6.02 -2.84
CA LEU A 215 21.44 5.11 -2.21
C LEU A 215 22.88 5.52 -2.51
N LYS A 216 23.79 5.22 -1.58
CA LYS A 216 25.18 5.73 -1.62
C LYS A 216 25.99 5.17 -2.78
N ARG A 217 25.78 3.91 -3.14
CA ARG A 217 26.58 3.24 -4.18
C ARG A 217 26.01 3.49 -5.57
N SER A 218 24.72 3.28 -5.78
CA SER A 218 24.06 3.43 -7.07
C SER A 218 23.78 4.88 -7.44
N GLY A 219 23.68 5.78 -6.45
CA GLY A 219 23.25 7.16 -6.65
C GLY A 219 21.80 7.27 -7.12
N LYS A 220 20.99 6.23 -6.88
CA LYS A 220 19.58 6.14 -7.26
C LYS A 220 18.76 5.62 -6.09
N PRO A 221 17.47 5.97 -5.96
CA PRO A 221 16.62 5.40 -4.93
C PRO A 221 16.38 3.90 -5.18
N HIS A 222 16.10 3.17 -4.11
CA HIS A 222 15.68 1.77 -4.20
C HIS A 222 14.41 1.64 -5.02
N ASP A 223 13.43 2.51 -4.74
CA ASP A 223 12.18 2.64 -5.48
C ASP A 223 11.71 4.10 -5.47
N GLY A 224 10.83 4.46 -6.42
CA GLY A 224 10.20 5.77 -6.48
C GLY A 224 9.27 6.02 -5.30
N ARG A 225 9.29 7.26 -4.75
CA ARG A 225 8.31 7.71 -3.75
C ARG A 225 7.93 9.14 -4.02
N ALA A 226 6.64 9.45 -3.91
CA ALA A 226 6.16 10.80 -3.93
C ALA A 226 6.79 11.61 -2.79
N PRO A 227 7.16 12.88 -3.03
CA PRO A 227 7.90 13.69 -2.05
C PRO A 227 7.00 14.35 -0.99
N ASP A 228 5.68 14.19 -1.06
CA ASP A 228 4.74 15.09 -0.41
C ASP A 228 3.78 14.43 0.58
N TYR A 229 4.04 13.18 0.99
CA TYR A 229 3.29 12.56 2.08
C TYR A 229 4.16 11.75 3.06
N ASP A 230 5.00 10.78 2.65
CA ASP A 230 5.86 10.04 3.57
C ASP A 230 7.23 10.72 3.74
N ASP A 231 7.71 10.80 4.99
CA ASP A 231 9.10 11.16 5.28
C ASP A 231 10.01 9.98 4.89
N TRP A 232 10.86 10.16 3.90
CA TRP A 232 11.70 9.08 3.35
C TRP A 232 12.67 8.49 4.36
N SER A 233 12.97 9.19 5.44
CA SER A 233 13.78 8.65 6.55
C SER A 233 12.97 7.81 7.55
N LEU A 234 11.63 7.88 7.48
CA LEU A 234 10.68 7.29 8.44
C LEU A 234 9.53 6.57 7.75
N ASN A 235 9.79 5.97 6.60
CA ASN A 235 8.83 5.20 5.81
C ASN A 235 9.35 3.79 5.53
N GLY A 236 8.51 2.99 4.90
CA GLY A 236 8.88 1.69 4.38
C GLY A 236 7.69 0.87 3.90
N ASP A 237 8.01 -0.32 3.42
CA ASP A 237 7.04 -1.28 2.91
C ASP A 237 7.05 -2.55 3.75
N ILE A 238 5.85 -3.05 4.09
CA ILE A 238 5.68 -4.38 4.67
C ILE A 238 5.67 -5.37 3.51
N LEU A 239 6.71 -6.19 3.45
CA LEU A 239 6.87 -7.26 2.49
C LEU A 239 6.64 -8.60 3.19
N MET A 240 5.88 -9.48 2.57
CA MET A 240 5.74 -10.87 3.01
C MET A 240 6.15 -11.82 1.90
N TYR A 241 6.75 -12.94 2.25
CA TYR A 241 7.08 -13.97 1.28
C TYR A 241 5.82 -14.64 0.74
N ASN A 242 5.66 -14.63 -0.57
CA ASN A 242 4.57 -15.33 -1.26
C ASN A 242 5.06 -16.70 -1.76
N PRO A 243 4.69 -17.82 -1.10
CA PRO A 243 5.18 -19.14 -1.46
C PRO A 243 4.60 -19.67 -2.79
N VAL A 244 3.47 -19.13 -3.25
CA VAL A 244 2.86 -19.53 -4.53
C VAL A 244 3.66 -19.00 -5.72
N LEU A 245 4.13 -17.75 -5.61
CA LEU A 245 4.90 -17.08 -6.67
C LEU A 245 6.41 -17.09 -6.40
N ASP A 246 6.87 -17.64 -5.27
CA ASP A 246 8.28 -17.71 -4.82
C ASP A 246 8.99 -16.34 -4.86
N ARG A 247 8.34 -15.30 -4.31
CA ARG A 247 8.87 -13.93 -4.34
C ARG A 247 8.37 -13.07 -3.17
N ALA A 248 9.00 -11.92 -2.99
CA ALA A 248 8.50 -10.87 -2.11
C ALA A 248 7.15 -10.34 -2.59
N PHE A 249 6.29 -10.01 -1.63
CA PHE A 249 4.95 -9.53 -1.86
C PHE A 249 4.66 -8.33 -0.95
N GLU A 250 4.62 -7.13 -1.53
CA GLU A 250 4.28 -5.92 -0.80
C GLU A 250 2.79 -5.91 -0.47
N ILE A 251 2.46 -5.89 0.81
CA ILE A 251 1.09 -5.79 1.31
C ILE A 251 0.71 -4.38 1.75
N SER A 252 1.69 -3.55 2.12
CA SER A 252 1.45 -2.20 2.61
C SER A 252 2.65 -1.31 2.38
N SER A 253 2.42 -0.08 1.92
CA SER A 253 3.34 1.03 1.99
C SER A 253 2.88 2.01 3.07
N MET A 254 3.78 2.46 3.96
CA MET A 254 3.43 3.30 5.08
C MET A 254 4.60 4.16 5.58
N GLY A 255 4.29 5.18 6.36
CA GLY A 255 5.33 6.00 6.97
C GLY A 255 4.81 7.04 7.95
N ILE A 256 5.71 7.55 8.77
CA ILE A 256 5.50 8.81 9.45
C ILE A 256 5.51 9.89 8.38
N ARG A 257 4.47 10.71 8.37
CA ARG A 257 4.27 11.67 7.29
C ARG A 257 5.26 12.83 7.39
N VAL A 258 5.55 13.45 6.25
CA VAL A 258 6.41 14.63 6.21
C VAL A 258 5.95 15.71 7.19
N ASP A 259 6.91 16.40 7.80
CA ASP A 259 6.69 17.68 8.44
C ASP A 259 7.13 18.84 7.52
N GLU A 260 7.15 20.05 8.02
CA GLU A 260 7.47 21.24 7.26
C GLU A 260 8.92 21.21 6.70
N ILE A 261 9.81 20.51 7.40
CA ILE A 261 11.24 20.42 7.06
C ILE A 261 11.46 19.34 6.01
N SER A 262 11.00 18.12 6.29
CA SER A 262 11.18 16.99 5.36
C SER A 262 10.41 17.21 4.04
N MET A 263 9.23 17.85 4.06
CA MET A 263 8.53 18.20 2.84
C MET A 263 9.34 19.16 1.96
N ARG A 264 9.90 20.23 2.52
CA ARG A 264 10.73 21.18 1.74
C ARG A 264 11.94 20.50 1.12
N TYR A 265 12.62 19.64 1.90
CA TYR A 265 13.76 18.88 1.43
C TYR A 265 13.36 17.97 0.25
N GLN A 266 12.29 17.17 0.41
CA GLN A 266 11.87 16.17 -0.58
C GLN A 266 11.32 16.82 -1.86
N LEU A 267 10.53 17.91 -1.77
CA LEU A 267 10.08 18.67 -2.93
C LEU A 267 11.25 19.22 -3.75
N LYS A 268 12.25 19.80 -3.07
CA LYS A 268 13.47 20.29 -3.72
C LYS A 268 14.27 19.16 -4.35
N LYS A 269 14.44 18.05 -3.65
CA LYS A 269 15.16 16.86 -4.16
C LYS A 269 14.54 16.31 -5.45
N ARG A 270 13.21 16.38 -5.58
CA ARG A 270 12.45 15.94 -6.77
C ARG A 270 12.20 17.04 -7.80
N GLY A 271 12.65 18.28 -7.57
CA GLY A 271 12.47 19.41 -8.50
C GLY A 271 11.00 19.78 -8.72
N CYS A 272 10.16 19.67 -7.69
CA CYS A 272 8.73 19.97 -7.74
C CYS A 272 8.28 20.95 -6.65
N GLU A 273 9.11 21.95 -6.36
CA GLU A 273 8.85 22.98 -5.35
C GLU A 273 7.58 23.81 -5.63
N GLU A 274 7.14 23.87 -6.87
CA GLU A 274 5.90 24.54 -7.26
C GLU A 274 4.66 23.96 -6.55
N ARG A 275 4.69 22.68 -6.17
CA ARG A 275 3.61 22.04 -5.39
C ARG A 275 3.39 22.71 -4.04
N SER A 276 4.38 23.40 -3.49
CA SER A 276 4.25 24.17 -2.23
C SER A 276 3.14 25.22 -2.26
N LYS A 277 2.72 25.64 -3.46
CA LYS A 277 1.65 26.62 -3.68
C LYS A 277 0.23 26.01 -3.64
N LEU A 278 0.11 24.68 -3.73
CA LEU A 278 -1.18 24.00 -3.69
C LEU A 278 -1.79 24.08 -2.29
N PRO A 279 -3.13 24.10 -2.15
CA PRO A 279 -3.80 24.30 -0.87
C PRO A 279 -3.36 23.37 0.25
N PHE A 280 -3.30 22.06 -0.02
CA PHE A 280 -2.86 21.08 0.97
C PHE A 280 -1.41 21.31 1.42
N HIS A 281 -0.49 21.51 0.48
CA HIS A 281 0.94 21.71 0.75
C HIS A 281 1.18 22.99 1.55
N LYS A 282 0.48 24.07 1.19
CA LYS A 282 0.54 25.33 1.93
C LYS A 282 0.10 25.16 3.39
N MET A 283 -1.03 24.50 3.64
CA MET A 283 -1.51 24.21 5.00
C MET A 283 -0.47 23.41 5.81
N LEU A 284 0.20 22.42 5.20
CA LEU A 284 1.22 21.64 5.86
C LEU A 284 2.45 22.49 6.20
N LEU A 285 2.95 23.26 5.23
CA LEU A 285 4.15 24.08 5.39
C LEU A 285 3.95 25.25 6.37
N GLU A 286 2.72 25.66 6.63
CA GLU A 286 2.30 26.65 7.63
C GLU A 286 2.02 26.00 9.01
N GLY A 287 2.24 24.69 9.18
CA GLY A 287 2.00 23.97 10.44
C GLY A 287 0.53 23.82 10.81
N GLN A 288 -0.38 23.93 9.86
CA GLN A 288 -1.82 23.86 10.12
C GLN A 288 -2.38 22.44 10.16
N LEU A 289 -1.61 21.44 9.73
CA LEU A 289 -2.03 20.03 9.74
C LEU A 289 -1.40 19.28 10.92
N PRO A 290 -2.09 18.26 11.49
CA PRO A 290 -1.51 17.45 12.55
C PRO A 290 -0.30 16.65 12.03
N LEU A 291 0.62 16.29 12.93
CA LEU A 291 1.62 15.26 12.65
C LEU A 291 0.94 13.91 12.63
N THR A 292 1.30 13.06 11.67
CA THR A 292 0.60 11.79 11.46
C THR A 292 1.55 10.68 11.02
N ILE A 293 1.10 9.44 11.23
CA ILE A 293 1.62 8.22 10.63
C ILE A 293 0.46 7.58 9.85
N GLY A 294 0.73 7.02 8.70
CA GLY A 294 -0.32 6.39 7.91
C GLY A 294 0.20 5.49 6.80
N GLY A 295 -0.70 4.82 6.13
CA GLY A 295 -0.38 3.89 5.04
C GLY A 295 -1.62 3.41 4.32
N GLY A 296 -1.39 2.57 3.32
CA GLY A 296 -2.41 1.81 2.62
C GLY A 296 -2.08 0.32 2.66
N ILE A 297 -3.07 -0.50 2.97
CA ILE A 297 -2.95 -1.96 2.96
C ILE A 297 -3.84 -2.49 1.84
N GLY A 298 -3.26 -3.17 0.85
CA GLY A 298 -3.99 -3.69 -0.30
C GLY A 298 -4.99 -4.76 0.11
N GLN A 299 -6.29 -4.51 -0.10
CA GLN A 299 -7.35 -5.46 0.28
C GLN A 299 -7.25 -6.74 -0.54
N SER A 300 -7.24 -6.61 -1.86
CA SER A 300 -7.12 -7.76 -2.77
C SER A 300 -5.77 -8.44 -2.63
N ARG A 301 -4.68 -7.69 -2.42
CA ARG A 301 -3.36 -8.27 -2.15
C ARG A 301 -3.37 -9.13 -0.90
N LEU A 302 -3.98 -8.65 0.19
CA LEU A 302 -4.07 -9.43 1.43
C LEU A 302 -4.91 -10.70 1.24
N CYS A 303 -6.04 -10.61 0.53
CA CYS A 303 -6.84 -11.78 0.17
C CYS A 303 -6.03 -12.78 -0.67
N MET A 304 -5.31 -12.31 -1.68
CA MET A 304 -4.45 -13.14 -2.53
C MET A 304 -3.40 -13.91 -1.70
N LEU A 305 -2.72 -13.22 -0.79
CA LEU A 305 -1.69 -13.83 0.07
C LEU A 305 -2.28 -14.89 1.01
N MET A 306 -3.34 -14.55 1.75
CA MET A 306 -3.94 -15.42 2.78
C MET A 306 -4.64 -16.65 2.19
N ILE A 307 -5.29 -16.49 1.04
CA ILE A 307 -5.96 -17.61 0.36
C ILE A 307 -4.94 -18.47 -0.40
N GLY A 308 -3.82 -17.87 -0.84
CA GLY A 308 -2.79 -18.58 -1.61
C GLY A 308 -3.14 -18.68 -3.09
N THR A 309 -3.67 -17.60 -3.69
CA THR A 309 -3.95 -17.54 -5.13
C THR A 309 -2.71 -17.06 -5.92
N CYS A 310 -2.61 -17.46 -7.19
CA CYS A 310 -1.46 -17.09 -8.03
C CYS A 310 -1.68 -15.80 -8.80
N HIS A 311 -2.92 -15.34 -8.92
CA HIS A 311 -3.28 -14.13 -9.67
C HIS A 311 -4.28 -13.29 -8.88
N ILE A 312 -4.06 -11.97 -8.82
CA ILE A 312 -4.94 -11.05 -8.10
C ILE A 312 -6.38 -11.06 -8.63
N GLY A 313 -6.57 -11.38 -9.90
CA GLY A 313 -7.89 -11.54 -10.53
C GLY A 313 -8.72 -12.69 -9.97
N GLU A 314 -8.14 -13.64 -9.24
CA GLU A 314 -8.91 -14.68 -8.55
C GLU A 314 -9.66 -14.13 -7.33
N VAL A 315 -9.23 -12.98 -6.82
CA VAL A 315 -9.79 -12.34 -5.62
C VAL A 315 -10.29 -10.91 -5.86
N GLN A 316 -10.16 -10.41 -7.10
CA GLN A 316 -10.54 -9.05 -7.46
C GLN A 316 -11.18 -9.02 -8.85
N ALA A 317 -12.41 -8.53 -8.94
CA ALA A 317 -13.05 -8.24 -10.23
C ALA A 317 -12.39 -7.00 -10.85
N SER A 318 -11.83 -7.16 -12.06
CA SER A 318 -11.15 -6.10 -12.79
C SER A 318 -11.22 -6.37 -14.31
N GLN A 319 -10.41 -5.63 -15.09
CA GLN A 319 -10.27 -5.82 -16.53
C GLN A 319 -8.88 -6.32 -16.87
N TRP A 320 -8.79 -7.34 -17.69
CA TRP A 320 -7.56 -8.02 -18.05
C TRP A 320 -7.36 -8.03 -19.56
N ASP A 321 -6.12 -8.01 -20.00
CA ASP A 321 -5.81 -8.20 -21.42
C ASP A 321 -6.11 -9.64 -21.86
N LYS A 322 -6.33 -9.80 -23.17
CA LYS A 322 -6.69 -11.11 -23.74
C LYS A 322 -5.62 -12.19 -23.46
N GLY A 323 -4.34 -11.85 -23.44
CA GLY A 323 -3.26 -12.80 -23.16
C GLY A 323 -3.32 -13.33 -21.74
N THR A 324 -3.66 -12.47 -20.77
CA THR A 324 -3.89 -12.85 -19.36
C THR A 324 -5.09 -13.77 -19.22
N VAL A 325 -6.24 -13.41 -19.86
CA VAL A 325 -7.46 -14.24 -19.83
C VAL A 325 -7.18 -15.62 -20.42
N ASP A 326 -6.62 -15.68 -21.63
CA ASP A 326 -6.32 -16.93 -22.34
C ASP A 326 -5.34 -17.84 -21.53
N ALA A 327 -4.35 -17.24 -20.86
CA ALA A 327 -3.40 -17.99 -20.04
C ALA A 327 -4.06 -18.58 -18.77
N CYS A 328 -4.90 -17.80 -18.10
CA CYS A 328 -5.63 -18.23 -16.91
C CYS A 328 -6.66 -19.31 -17.25
N GLU A 329 -7.47 -19.13 -18.29
CA GLU A 329 -8.45 -20.13 -18.76
C GLU A 329 -7.77 -21.46 -19.11
N LYS A 330 -6.66 -21.42 -19.85
CA LYS A 330 -5.89 -22.62 -20.22
C LYS A 330 -5.37 -23.39 -19.00
N ALA A 331 -5.07 -22.69 -17.92
CA ALA A 331 -4.58 -23.28 -16.67
C ALA A 331 -5.71 -23.64 -15.69
N GLY A 332 -6.98 -23.36 -16.02
CA GLY A 332 -8.11 -23.57 -15.14
C GLY A 332 -8.18 -22.57 -13.97
N VAL A 333 -7.56 -21.40 -14.12
CA VAL A 333 -7.63 -20.29 -13.17
C VAL A 333 -8.77 -19.37 -13.56
N LEU A 334 -9.76 -19.21 -12.67
CA LEU A 334 -10.91 -18.34 -12.91
C LEU A 334 -10.59 -16.92 -12.41
N LEU A 335 -10.69 -15.95 -13.32
CA LEU A 335 -10.67 -14.53 -12.98
C LEU A 335 -12.11 -14.05 -12.69
N LEU A 336 -12.28 -13.27 -11.58
CA LEU A 336 -13.58 -12.72 -11.15
C LEU A 336 -14.09 -11.61 -12.09
#